data_5b80b1dbd1fade952d5e8378e79d7f78
#
_entry.id   5b80b1dbd1fade952d5e8378e79d7f78
#
_cell.length_a   1.000
_cell.length_b   1.000
_cell.length_c   1.000
_cell.angle_alpha   90.00
_cell.angle_beta   90.00
_cell.angle_gamma   90.00
#
_symmetry.space_group_name_H-M   'P 1'
#
loop_
_entity.id
_entity.type
_entity.pdbx_description
1 polymer ?
#
loop_
_entity_poly.entity_id
_entity_poly.type
_entity_poly.pdbx_seq_one_letter_code
_entity_poly.pdbx_strand_id
1 'polypeptide(L)'
;MALTESTVEDKIEVVGDHKHVQIRTATVIARDGTEISRSFHRHVLQCSTKSDDTWGDTDISGQSAEVQAICNAVWTDAVKTAYQTAMDAAEI
;
A
#
# COMPACT_ATOMS: atom_id res chain seq x y z
N MET A 1 20.22 22.54 20.01
CA MET A 1 20.01 21.13 19.57
C MET A 1 18.58 20.97 19.11
N ALA A 2 18.38 20.60 17.85
CA ALA A 2 17.07 20.43 17.28
C ALA A 2 16.85 18.96 16.87
N LEU A 3 15.79 18.34 17.41
CA LEU A 3 15.34 17.03 16.96
C LEU A 3 14.18 17.24 16.01
N THR A 4 14.23 16.54 14.89
CA THR A 4 13.14 16.57 13.90
C THR A 4 12.68 15.15 13.62
N GLU A 5 11.40 15.01 13.35
CA GLU A 5 10.82 13.76 12.94
C GLU A 5 10.17 13.95 11.57
N SER A 6 10.47 13.05 10.65
CA SER A 6 9.85 13.06 9.34
C SER A 6 9.43 11.66 8.95
N THR A 7 8.42 11.57 8.10
CA THR A 7 7.90 10.29 7.62
C THR A 7 7.93 10.31 6.10
N VAL A 8 8.51 9.26 5.52
CA VAL A 8 8.59 9.11 4.07
C VAL A 8 8.15 7.72 3.66
N GLU A 9 7.53 7.61 2.49
CA GLU A 9 7.25 6.32 1.87
C GLU A 9 8.50 5.96 1.06
N ASP A 10 9.39 5.20 1.69
CA ASP A 10 10.72 4.96 1.12
C ASP A 10 10.76 3.77 0.17
N LYS A 11 9.70 2.98 0.09
CA LYS A 11 9.63 1.86 -0.81
C LYS A 11 8.18 1.53 -1.15
N ILE A 12 7.90 1.40 -2.45
CA ILE A 12 6.60 0.99 -2.95
C ILE A 12 6.84 -0.13 -3.94
N GLU A 13 6.22 -1.29 -3.71
CA GLU A 13 6.38 -2.46 -4.58
C GLU A 13 5.04 -2.96 -5.06
N VAL A 14 5.00 -3.41 -6.30
CA VAL A 14 3.86 -4.13 -6.86
C VAL A 14 4.24 -5.59 -6.95
N VAL A 15 3.47 -6.47 -6.31
CA VAL A 15 3.87 -7.86 -6.10
C VAL A 15 2.77 -8.80 -6.54
N GLY A 16 3.16 -9.83 -7.29
CA GLY A 16 2.29 -10.95 -7.64
C GLY A 16 1.35 -10.67 -8.80
N ASP A 17 0.60 -11.70 -9.17
CA ASP A 17 -0.32 -11.64 -10.29
C ASP A 17 -1.52 -10.73 -10.02
N HIS A 18 -1.86 -10.54 -8.75
CA HIS A 18 -2.99 -9.70 -8.34
C HIS A 18 -2.55 -8.27 -8.01
N LYS A 19 -1.29 -7.94 -8.28
CA LYS A 19 -0.74 -6.59 -8.14
C LYS A 19 -0.99 -6.00 -6.76
N HIS A 20 -0.65 -6.75 -5.71
CA HIS A 20 -0.67 -6.21 -4.35
C HIS A 20 0.34 -5.08 -4.26
N VAL A 21 -0.07 -3.94 -3.73
CA VAL A 21 0.82 -2.80 -3.57
C VAL A 21 1.29 -2.76 -2.12
N GLN A 22 2.61 -2.94 -1.92
CA GLN A 22 3.24 -2.92 -0.60
C GLN A 22 3.94 -1.60 -0.42
N ILE A 23 3.66 -0.93 0.68
CA ILE A 23 4.24 0.37 0.99
C ILE A 23 5.03 0.25 2.29
N ARG A 24 6.31 0.67 2.25
CA ARG A 24 7.12 0.79 3.45
C ARG A 24 7.25 2.27 3.79
N THR A 25 6.89 2.61 5.01
CA THR A 25 7.00 3.98 5.52
C THR A 25 8.15 4.02 6.51
N ALA A 26 9.07 4.95 6.33
CA ALA A 26 10.17 5.16 7.26
C ALA A 26 9.90 6.40 8.09
N THR A 27 10.02 6.27 9.41
CA THR A 27 10.00 7.40 10.33
C THR A 27 11.45 7.69 10.71
N VAL A 28 11.91 8.87 10.38
CA VAL A 28 13.30 9.29 10.54
C VAL A 28 13.39 10.32 11.65
N ILE A 29 14.25 10.07 12.62
CA ILE A 29 14.59 11.04 13.67
C ILE A 29 15.97 11.60 13.34
N ALA A 30 16.07 12.92 13.27
CA ALA A 30 17.34 13.60 12.98
C ALA A 30 17.65 14.61 14.08
N ARG A 31 18.94 14.77 14.35
CA ARG A 31 19.46 15.80 15.25
C ARG A 31 20.34 16.73 14.45
N ASP A 32 19.98 18.02 14.44
CA ASP A 32 20.75 19.05 13.73
C ASP A 32 21.02 18.65 12.26
N GLY A 33 20.02 18.03 11.62
CA GLY A 33 20.11 17.63 10.23
C GLY A 33 20.75 16.26 10.00
N THR A 34 21.23 15.59 11.05
CA THR A 34 21.85 14.26 10.94
C THR A 34 20.89 13.19 11.43
N GLU A 35 20.63 12.21 10.60
CA GLU A 35 19.76 11.09 10.97
C GLU A 35 20.40 10.28 12.08
N ILE A 36 19.66 10.06 13.17
CA ILE A 36 20.13 9.27 14.31
C ILE A 36 19.31 8.01 14.54
N SER A 37 18.12 7.92 13.94
CA SER A 37 17.26 6.75 14.10
C SER A 37 16.28 6.66 12.95
N ARG A 38 15.97 5.43 12.55
CA ARG A 38 15.00 5.17 11.49
C ARG A 38 14.22 3.91 11.85
N SER A 39 12.91 4.01 11.81
CA SER A 39 12.02 2.87 12.00
C SER A 39 11.14 2.70 10.79
N PHE A 40 10.61 1.49 10.59
CA PHE A 40 9.85 1.16 9.40
C PHE A 40 8.49 0.60 9.77
N HIS A 41 7.51 0.94 8.96
CA HIS A 41 6.18 0.37 9.02
C HIS A 41 5.77 -0.06 7.62
N ARG A 42 5.18 -1.24 7.49
CA ARG A 42 4.74 -1.77 6.20
C ARG A 42 3.25 -2.01 6.21
N HIS A 43 2.61 -1.71 5.09
CA HIS A 43 1.23 -2.12 4.88
C HIS A 43 1.04 -2.55 3.43
N VAL A 44 -0.02 -3.32 3.19
CA VAL A 44 -0.31 -3.91 1.89
C VAL A 44 -1.72 -3.52 1.50
N LEU A 45 -1.89 -3.14 0.23
CA LEU A 45 -3.20 -2.84 -0.36
C LEU A 45 -3.53 -3.90 -1.40
N GLN A 46 -4.73 -4.49 -1.30
CA GLN A 46 -5.27 -5.39 -2.32
C GLN A 46 -6.14 -4.59 -3.29
N CYS A 47 -6.31 -5.09 -4.51
CA CYS A 47 -7.04 -4.38 -5.56
C CYS A 47 -8.55 -4.33 -5.34
N SER A 48 -9.09 -5.21 -4.52
CA SER A 48 -10.51 -5.26 -4.20
C SER A 48 -10.72 -5.65 -2.75
N THR A 49 -11.82 -5.21 -2.16
CA THR A 49 -12.21 -5.58 -0.80
C THR A 49 -13.62 -6.15 -0.83
N LYS A 50 -13.87 -7.09 0.07
CA LYS A 50 -15.16 -7.76 0.16
C LYS A 50 -15.84 -7.36 1.47
N SER A 51 -17.09 -6.92 1.37
CA SER A 51 -17.90 -6.55 2.51
C SER A 51 -19.30 -7.11 2.31
N ASP A 52 -19.81 -7.83 3.31
CA ASP A 52 -21.16 -8.44 3.25
C ASP A 52 -21.37 -9.25 1.98
N ASP A 53 -20.37 -10.08 1.63
CA ASP A 53 -20.36 -10.93 0.43
C ASP A 53 -20.38 -10.15 -0.89
N THR A 54 -20.12 -8.86 -0.86
CA THR A 54 -20.07 -8.02 -2.05
C THR A 54 -18.66 -7.46 -2.25
N TRP A 55 -18.12 -7.67 -3.45
CA TRP A 55 -16.82 -7.12 -3.83
C TRP A 55 -16.95 -5.66 -4.24
N GLY A 56 -16.00 -4.87 -3.83
CA GLY A 56 -15.92 -3.47 -4.24
C GLY A 56 -14.46 -3.05 -4.41
N ASP A 57 -14.27 -1.86 -4.97
CA ASP A 57 -12.92 -1.31 -5.12
C ASP A 57 -12.36 -0.93 -3.76
N THR A 58 -11.07 -1.20 -3.59
CA THR A 58 -10.35 -0.78 -2.38
C THR A 58 -10.29 0.74 -2.32
N ASP A 59 -10.66 1.30 -1.18
CA ASP A 59 -10.59 2.74 -0.97
C ASP A 59 -9.13 3.15 -0.73
N ILE A 60 -8.58 3.93 -1.65
CA ILE A 60 -7.21 4.44 -1.58
C ILE A 60 -7.17 5.94 -1.34
N SER A 61 -8.30 6.55 -0.99
CA SER A 61 -8.38 8.01 -0.82
C SER A 61 -7.47 8.54 0.27
N GLY A 62 -7.13 7.71 1.26
CA GLY A 62 -6.21 8.09 2.34
C GLY A 62 -4.74 7.89 2.01
N GLN A 63 -4.42 7.40 0.81
CA GLN A 63 -3.03 7.15 0.41
C GLN A 63 -2.44 8.38 -0.26
N SER A 64 -1.10 8.41 -0.36
CA SER A 64 -0.42 9.50 -1.07
C SER A 64 -0.80 9.50 -2.56
N ALA A 65 -0.62 10.64 -3.22
CA ALA A 65 -0.89 10.75 -4.65
C ALA A 65 -0.08 9.74 -5.47
N GLU A 66 1.16 9.50 -5.08
CA GLU A 66 2.02 8.52 -5.75
C GLU A 66 1.46 7.10 -5.63
N VAL A 67 1.06 6.70 -4.42
CA VAL A 67 0.46 5.37 -4.20
C VAL A 67 -0.84 5.24 -4.96
N GLN A 68 -1.70 6.27 -4.94
CA GLN A 68 -2.95 6.25 -5.70
C GLN A 68 -2.69 6.08 -7.19
N ALA A 69 -1.70 6.79 -7.74
CA ALA A 69 -1.37 6.69 -9.16
C ALA A 69 -0.89 5.28 -9.53
N ILE A 70 -0.06 4.68 -8.68
CA ILE A 70 0.43 3.31 -8.91
C ILE A 70 -0.74 2.32 -8.86
N CYS A 71 -1.60 2.41 -7.85
CA CYS A 71 -2.77 1.53 -7.74
C CYS A 71 -3.68 1.64 -8.96
N ASN A 72 -3.97 2.86 -9.40
CA ASN A 72 -4.82 3.08 -10.55
C ASN A 72 -4.20 2.55 -11.85
N ALA A 73 -2.88 2.58 -11.94
CA ALA A 73 -2.17 2.06 -13.12
C ALA A 73 -2.19 0.54 -13.19
N VAL A 74 -2.04 -0.15 -12.06
CA VAL A 74 -1.87 -1.62 -12.04
C VAL A 74 -3.15 -2.38 -11.73
N TRP A 75 -4.14 -1.76 -11.11
CA TRP A 75 -5.40 -2.41 -10.75
C TRP A 75 -6.43 -2.27 -11.85
N THR A 76 -6.22 -2.99 -12.93
CA THR A 76 -7.16 -3.04 -14.05
C THR A 76 -8.38 -3.90 -13.69
N ASP A 77 -9.44 -3.79 -14.47
CA ASP A 77 -10.65 -4.61 -14.26
C ASP A 77 -10.31 -6.10 -14.33
N ALA A 78 -9.42 -6.49 -15.23
CA ALA A 78 -8.99 -7.90 -15.34
C ALA A 78 -8.28 -8.37 -14.09
N VAL A 79 -7.41 -7.54 -13.50
CA VAL A 79 -6.69 -7.87 -12.25
C VAL A 79 -7.67 -8.00 -11.09
N LYS A 80 -8.61 -7.07 -10.97
CA LYS A 80 -9.63 -7.11 -9.92
C LYS A 80 -10.49 -8.36 -10.01
N THR A 81 -10.94 -8.70 -11.22
CA THR A 81 -11.77 -9.88 -11.44
C THR A 81 -11.00 -11.16 -11.12
N ALA A 82 -9.75 -11.26 -11.54
CA ALA A 82 -8.91 -12.42 -11.25
C ALA A 82 -8.70 -12.61 -9.74
N TYR A 83 -8.45 -11.50 -9.02
CA TYR A 83 -8.29 -11.55 -7.58
C TYR A 83 -9.56 -12.00 -6.88
N GLN A 84 -10.70 -11.41 -7.24
CA GLN A 84 -12.00 -11.76 -6.67
C GLN A 84 -12.32 -13.24 -6.89
N THR A 85 -12.09 -13.73 -8.10
CA THR A 85 -12.32 -15.15 -8.45
C THR A 85 -11.43 -16.06 -7.63
N ALA A 86 -10.15 -15.72 -7.48
CA ALA A 86 -9.20 -16.53 -6.73
C ALA A 86 -9.58 -16.57 -5.24
N MET A 87 -9.99 -15.45 -4.68
CA MET A 87 -10.36 -15.39 -3.27
C MET A 87 -11.67 -16.13 -2.99
N ASP A 88 -12.65 -16.02 -3.87
CA ASP A 88 -13.91 -16.76 -3.72
C ASP A 88 -13.68 -18.26 -3.82
N ALA A 89 -12.79 -18.70 -4.70
CA ALA A 89 -12.43 -20.10 -4.79
C ALA A 89 -11.74 -20.62 -3.51
N ALA A 90 -10.95 -19.77 -2.87
CA ALA A 90 -10.21 -20.11 -1.65
C ALA A 90 -11.12 -20.22 -0.42
N GLU A 91 -12.33 -19.69 -0.47
CA GLU A 91 -13.28 -19.71 0.65
C GLU A 91 -14.05 -21.04 0.79
N ILE A 92 -13.86 -21.96 -0.11
CA ILE A 92 -14.57 -23.24 -0.10
C ILE A 92 -14.09 -24.14 1.04
#